data_901e2a070d5149b451eff204740e4880
#
_entry.id   901e2a070d5149b451eff204740e4880
#
_cell.length_a   1.000
_cell.length_b   1.000
_cell.length_c   1.000
_cell.angle_alpha   90.00
_cell.angle_beta   90.00
_cell.angle_gamma   90.00
#
_symmetry.space_group_name_H-M   'P 1'
#
loop_
_entity.id
_entity.type
_entity.pdbx_description
1 polymer ?
#
loop_
_entity_poly.entity_id
_entity_poly.type
_entity_poly.pdbx_seq_one_letter_code
_entity_poly.pdbx_strand_id
1 'polypeptide(L)'
;MTMVDPLATTMITQPASTELSGLDLHAGDHICAFYRGAAERDDILIPFLLGGLTSGGKCTCVVDSCTPDHVLRRLTAEIDAQSYVDHRQLEVLDSDETYFATGGFLPEQMLCFWETKALACRSDGSTVTRNIGDMSWAHRDKPGVEQLASYESELNRVMGNVPQINMCLYDLNRCGGELILDVLKTHPKAMLGGMIIDNPYYLEPDEFLATRAR
;
A
#
# COMPACT_ATOMS: atom_id res chain seq x y z
N MET A 1 37.16 18.20 -45.25
CA MET A 1 37.48 17.76 -43.86
C MET A 1 36.54 18.52 -42.98
N THR A 2 35.35 17.98 -42.82
CA THR A 2 34.22 18.60 -42.13
C THR A 2 34.15 17.94 -40.75
N MET A 3 34.39 18.73 -39.72
CA MET A 3 34.27 18.27 -38.32
C MET A 3 32.79 18.10 -37.98
N VAL A 4 32.45 16.92 -37.51
CA VAL A 4 31.17 16.58 -36.92
C VAL A 4 31.21 16.89 -35.42
N ASP A 5 30.33 17.75 -34.98
CA ASP A 5 30.17 18.14 -33.57
C ASP A 5 29.46 16.99 -32.81
N PRO A 6 30.00 16.47 -31.70
CA PRO A 6 29.36 15.44 -30.91
C PRO A 6 28.64 16.05 -29.71
N LEU A 7 27.43 15.56 -29.48
CA LEU A 7 26.74 15.56 -28.18
C LEU A 7 25.88 16.78 -27.83
N ALA A 8 24.71 16.85 -28.44
CA ALA A 8 23.57 17.42 -27.75
C ALA A 8 22.89 16.29 -26.91
N THR A 9 23.31 16.19 -25.63
CA THR A 9 22.57 15.37 -24.66
C THR A 9 21.28 16.08 -24.32
N THR A 10 20.19 15.65 -24.94
CA THR A 10 18.84 16.07 -24.57
C THR A 10 18.55 15.46 -23.20
N MET A 11 18.63 16.26 -22.15
CA MET A 11 18.09 15.89 -20.83
C MET A 11 16.57 15.82 -20.98
N ILE A 12 16.04 14.60 -21.05
CA ILE A 12 14.62 14.34 -20.92
C ILE A 12 14.32 14.45 -19.43
N THR A 13 13.82 15.61 -19.00
CA THR A 13 13.20 15.77 -17.70
C THR A 13 11.85 15.06 -17.73
N GLN A 14 11.79 13.82 -17.26
CA GLN A 14 10.53 13.15 -16.97
C GLN A 14 9.89 13.78 -15.73
N PRO A 15 8.58 14.01 -15.72
CA PRO A 15 7.88 14.48 -14.53
C PRO A 15 7.90 13.39 -13.44
N ALA A 16 8.13 13.78 -12.20
CA ALA A 16 8.28 12.90 -11.03
C ALA A 16 7.07 11.97 -10.75
N SER A 17 5.91 12.24 -11.35
CA SER A 17 4.69 11.43 -11.20
C SER A 17 4.67 10.15 -12.04
N THR A 18 5.66 9.94 -12.91
CA THR A 18 5.69 8.80 -13.84
C THR A 18 6.41 7.58 -13.24
N GLU A 19 7.18 7.75 -12.18
CA GLU A 19 8.03 6.68 -11.64
C GLU A 19 7.26 5.56 -10.92
N LEU A 20 6.15 5.88 -10.23
CA LEU A 20 5.31 4.85 -9.59
C LEU A 20 4.36 4.12 -10.56
N SER A 21 4.03 4.71 -11.70
CA SER A 21 3.23 4.04 -12.74
C SER A 21 4.01 3.00 -13.54
N GLY A 22 5.35 3.01 -13.45
CA GLY A 22 6.27 2.05 -14.09
C GLY A 22 6.79 0.95 -13.17
N LEU A 23 6.29 0.83 -11.94
CA LEU A 23 6.71 -0.23 -11.03
C LEU A 23 6.17 -1.58 -11.52
N ASP A 24 7.06 -2.57 -11.55
CA ASP A 24 6.73 -3.95 -11.89
C ASP A 24 6.05 -4.62 -10.67
N LEU A 25 4.73 -4.39 -10.55
CA LEU A 25 3.88 -4.89 -9.47
C LEU A 25 3.15 -6.14 -9.93
N HIS A 26 3.23 -7.19 -9.14
CA HIS A 26 2.62 -8.48 -9.42
C HIS A 26 1.53 -8.83 -8.40
N ALA A 27 0.53 -9.57 -8.84
CA ALA A 27 -0.44 -10.16 -7.92
C ALA A 27 0.29 -11.05 -6.89
N GLY A 28 -0.01 -10.83 -5.61
CA GLY A 28 0.67 -11.45 -4.49
C GLY A 28 1.71 -10.55 -3.82
N ASP A 29 2.04 -9.39 -4.39
CA ASP A 29 2.97 -8.45 -3.76
C ASP A 29 2.40 -7.87 -2.46
N HIS A 30 3.15 -8.02 -1.36
CA HIS A 30 2.93 -7.37 -0.09
C HIS A 30 4.13 -6.47 0.23
N ILE A 31 3.88 -5.17 0.30
CA ILE A 31 4.92 -4.15 0.23
C ILE A 31 4.81 -3.22 1.44
N CYS A 32 5.85 -3.09 2.25
CA CYS A 32 5.94 -1.98 3.19
C CYS A 32 6.56 -0.77 2.49
N ALA A 33 5.87 0.37 2.54
CA ALA A 33 6.35 1.61 1.98
C ALA A 33 6.61 2.62 3.09
N PHE A 34 7.85 3.09 3.17
CA PHE A 34 8.28 4.03 4.19
C PHE A 34 8.29 5.46 3.65
N TYR A 35 7.73 6.40 4.42
CA TYR A 35 7.63 7.80 4.05
C TYR A 35 7.90 8.75 5.23
N ARG A 36 8.12 10.03 4.95
CA ARG A 36 8.26 11.10 5.95
C ARG A 36 7.30 12.23 5.65
N GLY A 37 6.24 12.28 6.45
CA GLY A 37 5.25 13.36 6.37
C GLY A 37 4.31 13.27 5.16
N ALA A 38 3.36 14.20 5.12
CA ALA A 38 2.19 14.12 4.23
C ALA A 38 2.55 14.17 2.73
N ALA A 39 3.60 14.90 2.35
CA ALA A 39 3.98 15.03 0.94
C ALA A 39 4.49 13.70 0.38
N GLU A 40 5.49 13.06 1.04
CA GLU A 40 6.01 11.75 0.60
C GLU A 40 4.93 10.66 0.65
N ARG A 41 4.01 10.72 1.64
CA ARG A 41 2.85 9.81 1.66
C ARG A 41 2.02 9.95 0.39
N ASP A 42 1.64 11.17 0.03
CA ASP A 42 0.82 11.43 -1.15
C ASP A 42 1.55 11.04 -2.44
N ASP A 43 2.87 11.24 -2.51
CA ASP A 43 3.72 10.84 -3.65
C ASP A 43 3.77 9.31 -3.85
N ILE A 44 3.45 8.53 -2.82
CA ILE A 44 3.32 7.07 -2.91
C ILE A 44 1.86 6.67 -3.17
N LEU A 45 0.95 7.16 -2.31
CA LEU A 45 -0.45 6.75 -2.27
C LEU A 45 -1.19 7.08 -3.57
N ILE A 46 -1.04 8.32 -4.04
CA ILE A 46 -1.81 8.78 -5.21
C ILE A 46 -1.40 8.04 -6.49
N PRO A 47 -0.11 7.94 -6.87
CA PRO A 47 0.30 7.18 -8.05
C PRO A 47 -0.02 5.68 -7.96
N PHE A 48 0.03 5.08 -6.77
CA PHE A 48 -0.36 3.68 -6.59
C PHE A 48 -1.83 3.44 -6.93
N LEU A 49 -2.73 4.31 -6.45
CA LEU A 49 -4.16 4.26 -6.76
C LEU A 49 -4.43 4.56 -8.24
N LEU A 50 -3.83 5.64 -8.78
CA LEU A 50 -3.97 6.01 -10.20
C LEU A 50 -3.58 4.86 -11.12
N GLY A 51 -2.43 4.22 -10.87
CA GLY A 51 -1.98 3.09 -11.67
C GLY A 51 -2.93 1.89 -11.61
N GLY A 52 -3.57 1.63 -10.47
CA GLY A 52 -4.59 0.59 -10.33
C GLY A 52 -5.86 0.90 -11.12
N LEU A 53 -6.39 2.10 -10.96
CA LEU A 53 -7.63 2.53 -11.60
C LEU A 53 -7.49 2.61 -13.12
N THR A 54 -6.41 3.20 -13.62
CA THR A 54 -6.17 3.36 -15.07
C THR A 54 -5.88 2.04 -15.78
N SER A 55 -5.40 1.01 -15.04
CA SER A 55 -5.26 -0.36 -15.58
C SER A 55 -6.56 -1.17 -15.55
N GLY A 56 -7.68 -0.59 -15.13
CA GLY A 56 -8.98 -1.26 -15.04
C GLY A 56 -9.15 -2.14 -13.80
N GLY A 57 -8.25 -2.04 -12.83
CA GLY A 57 -8.34 -2.74 -11.54
C GLY A 57 -9.28 -2.04 -10.55
N LYS A 58 -9.50 -2.68 -9.41
CA LYS A 58 -10.18 -2.09 -8.24
C LYS A 58 -9.14 -1.62 -7.24
N CYS A 59 -9.45 -0.51 -6.57
CA CYS A 59 -8.60 0.04 -5.53
C CYS A 59 -9.38 0.23 -4.23
N THR A 60 -8.80 -0.24 -3.11
CA THR A 60 -9.28 0.04 -1.76
C THR A 60 -8.18 0.73 -0.98
N CYS A 61 -8.50 1.89 -0.43
CA CYS A 61 -7.58 2.70 0.38
C CYS A 61 -8.18 2.89 1.77
N VAL A 62 -7.41 2.55 2.81
CA VAL A 62 -7.78 2.86 4.20
C VAL A 62 -6.77 3.87 4.74
N VAL A 63 -7.26 5.06 5.11
CA VAL A 63 -6.42 6.17 5.59
C VAL A 63 -6.57 6.39 7.09
N ASP A 64 -5.51 6.89 7.71
CA ASP A 64 -5.44 7.27 9.12
C ASP A 64 -4.79 8.65 9.34
N SER A 65 -3.70 8.93 8.65
CA SER A 65 -2.96 10.18 8.78
C SER A 65 -3.56 11.34 7.95
N CYS A 66 -4.60 11.07 7.17
CA CYS A 66 -5.41 12.05 6.44
C CYS A 66 -6.86 11.57 6.35
N THR A 67 -7.73 12.39 5.76
CA THR A 67 -9.15 12.04 5.56
C THR A 67 -9.38 11.40 4.18
N PRO A 68 -10.43 10.57 4.02
CA PRO A 68 -10.87 10.08 2.70
C PRO A 68 -11.06 11.21 1.68
N ASP A 69 -11.65 12.35 2.08
CA ASP A 69 -11.83 13.52 1.23
C ASP A 69 -10.51 14.11 0.72
N HIS A 70 -9.43 14.05 1.52
CA HIS A 70 -8.11 14.48 1.07
C HIS A 70 -7.65 13.65 -0.13
N VAL A 71 -7.73 12.33 -0.03
CA VAL A 71 -7.33 11.40 -1.11
C VAL A 71 -8.19 11.63 -2.35
N LEU A 72 -9.51 11.71 -2.19
CA LEU A 72 -10.43 11.93 -3.32
C LEU A 72 -10.13 13.25 -4.03
N ARG A 73 -9.90 14.36 -3.30
CA ARG A 73 -9.51 15.64 -3.91
C ARG A 73 -8.19 15.57 -4.67
N ARG A 74 -7.19 14.82 -4.13
CA ARG A 74 -5.90 14.64 -4.80
C ARG A 74 -6.06 13.84 -6.10
N LEU A 75 -6.84 12.76 -6.08
CA LEU A 75 -7.14 11.96 -7.26
C LEU A 75 -7.95 12.74 -8.30
N THR A 76 -8.92 13.57 -7.86
CA THR A 76 -9.76 14.38 -8.77
C THR A 76 -8.95 15.43 -9.55
N ALA A 77 -7.77 15.81 -9.08
CA ALA A 77 -6.86 16.65 -9.82
C ALA A 77 -6.26 15.98 -11.07
N GLU A 78 -6.26 14.65 -11.12
CA GLU A 78 -5.64 13.84 -12.17
C GLU A 78 -6.67 13.07 -13.03
N ILE A 79 -7.78 12.62 -12.41
CA ILE A 79 -8.83 11.79 -13.05
C ILE A 79 -10.21 12.17 -12.53
N ASP A 80 -11.28 11.70 -13.19
CA ASP A 80 -12.64 11.76 -12.65
C ASP A 80 -12.82 10.70 -11.55
N ALA A 81 -12.26 10.99 -10.34
CA ALA A 81 -12.27 10.06 -9.21
C ALA A 81 -13.70 9.69 -8.78
N GLN A 82 -14.68 10.61 -8.92
CA GLN A 82 -16.07 10.34 -8.56
C GLN A 82 -16.68 9.23 -9.43
N SER A 83 -16.37 9.20 -10.71
CA SER A 83 -16.82 8.14 -11.61
C SER A 83 -16.34 6.75 -11.13
N TYR A 84 -15.10 6.64 -10.66
CA TYR A 84 -14.57 5.37 -10.12
C TYR A 84 -15.24 4.96 -8.80
N VAL A 85 -15.61 5.92 -7.95
CA VAL A 85 -16.40 5.68 -6.73
C VAL A 85 -17.80 5.16 -7.09
N ASP A 86 -18.50 5.84 -8.00
CA ASP A 86 -19.84 5.50 -8.42
C ASP A 86 -19.92 4.10 -9.05
N HIS A 87 -18.88 3.69 -9.77
CA HIS A 87 -18.73 2.35 -10.36
C HIS A 87 -18.11 1.31 -9.41
N ARG A 88 -17.88 1.65 -8.14
CA ARG A 88 -17.30 0.77 -7.14
C ARG A 88 -15.92 0.20 -7.52
N GLN A 89 -15.15 0.97 -8.28
CA GLN A 89 -13.77 0.66 -8.62
C GLN A 89 -12.79 1.31 -7.61
N LEU A 90 -13.22 2.36 -6.92
CA LEU A 90 -12.46 3.03 -5.87
C LEU A 90 -13.28 3.08 -4.59
N GLU A 91 -12.68 2.63 -3.49
CA GLU A 91 -13.16 2.88 -2.14
C GLU A 91 -12.05 3.54 -1.32
N VAL A 92 -12.38 4.66 -0.68
CA VAL A 92 -11.48 5.34 0.26
C VAL A 92 -12.18 5.40 1.61
N LEU A 93 -11.62 4.73 2.60
CA LEU A 93 -12.22 4.46 3.90
C LEU A 93 -11.39 5.07 5.02
N ASP A 94 -12.03 5.40 6.12
CA ASP A 94 -11.38 5.85 7.35
C ASP A 94 -10.97 4.66 8.23
N SER A 95 -9.84 4.79 8.94
CA SER A 95 -9.32 3.74 9.84
C SER A 95 -10.25 3.45 11.02
N ASP A 96 -10.94 4.46 11.55
CA ASP A 96 -11.88 4.28 12.67
C ASP A 96 -13.11 3.45 12.25
N GLU A 97 -13.54 3.58 11.00
CA GLU A 97 -14.66 2.81 10.44
C GLU A 97 -14.23 1.45 9.88
N THR A 98 -12.92 1.18 9.80
CA THR A 98 -12.37 -0.04 9.20
C THR A 98 -11.59 -0.84 10.23
N TYR A 99 -10.36 -0.43 10.56
CA TYR A 99 -9.49 -1.12 11.52
C TYR A 99 -10.07 -1.14 12.94
N PHE A 100 -10.85 -0.12 13.31
CA PHE A 100 -11.41 0.05 14.65
C PHE A 100 -12.94 0.03 14.69
N ALA A 101 -13.59 -0.50 13.68
CA ALA A 101 -15.06 -0.55 13.56
C ALA A 101 -15.77 -1.16 14.79
N THR A 102 -15.08 -2.01 15.54
CA THR A 102 -15.60 -2.68 16.74
C THR A 102 -15.00 -2.15 18.06
N GLY A 103 -14.29 -1.00 17.99
CA GLY A 103 -13.68 -0.35 19.14
C GLY A 103 -12.24 -0.75 19.43
N GLY A 104 -11.71 -1.80 18.80
CA GLY A 104 -10.32 -2.26 18.84
C GLY A 104 -9.90 -2.86 17.51
N PHE A 105 -8.60 -3.08 17.35
CA PHE A 105 -8.06 -3.78 16.18
C PHE A 105 -8.22 -5.29 16.36
N LEU A 106 -8.90 -5.92 15.40
CA LEU A 106 -9.11 -7.36 15.36
C LEU A 106 -8.48 -7.94 14.08
N PRO A 107 -7.31 -8.59 14.17
CA PRO A 107 -6.59 -9.14 13.02
C PRO A 107 -7.44 -10.00 12.10
N GLU A 108 -8.20 -10.93 12.64
CA GLU A 108 -9.04 -11.87 11.87
C GLU A 108 -10.11 -11.15 11.03
N GLN A 109 -10.70 -10.07 11.58
CA GLN A 109 -11.68 -9.27 10.83
C GLN A 109 -11.03 -8.54 9.66
N MET A 110 -9.82 -8.02 9.85
CA MET A 110 -9.10 -7.33 8.78
C MET A 110 -8.58 -8.28 7.72
N LEU A 111 -8.11 -9.47 8.08
CA LEU A 111 -7.75 -10.50 7.10
C LEU A 111 -8.97 -10.88 6.24
N CYS A 112 -10.13 -11.12 6.86
CA CYS A 112 -11.39 -11.39 6.17
C CYS A 112 -11.85 -10.20 5.30
N PHE A 113 -11.66 -8.96 5.77
CA PHE A 113 -11.98 -7.76 5.00
C PHE A 113 -11.18 -7.72 3.68
N TRP A 114 -9.86 -7.86 3.72
CA TRP A 114 -9.01 -7.81 2.52
C TRP A 114 -9.29 -9.00 1.58
N GLU A 115 -9.48 -10.19 2.10
CA GLU A 115 -9.87 -11.36 1.31
C GLU A 115 -11.20 -11.13 0.59
N THR A 116 -12.20 -10.59 1.30
CA THR A 116 -13.52 -10.28 0.73
C THR A 116 -13.40 -9.25 -0.40
N LYS A 117 -12.60 -8.18 -0.23
CA LYS A 117 -12.35 -7.18 -1.27
C LYS A 117 -11.72 -7.80 -2.52
N ALA A 118 -10.73 -8.66 -2.34
CA ALA A 118 -10.05 -9.32 -3.45
C ALA A 118 -10.95 -10.35 -4.18
N LEU A 119 -11.78 -11.09 -3.45
CA LEU A 119 -12.75 -12.02 -4.05
C LEU A 119 -13.84 -11.30 -4.84
N ALA A 120 -14.33 -10.15 -4.36
CA ALA A 120 -15.31 -9.34 -5.08
C ALA A 120 -14.76 -8.82 -6.42
N CYS A 121 -13.46 -8.58 -6.52
CA CYS A 121 -12.80 -8.19 -7.78
C CYS A 121 -12.90 -9.29 -8.85
N ARG A 122 -12.73 -10.56 -8.47
CA ARG A 122 -12.81 -11.68 -9.43
C ARG A 122 -14.21 -11.85 -10.03
N SER A 123 -15.25 -11.60 -9.25
CA SER A 123 -16.63 -11.75 -9.73
C SER A 123 -17.03 -10.71 -10.78
N ASP A 124 -16.38 -9.55 -10.79
CA ASP A 124 -16.69 -8.44 -11.69
C ASP A 124 -15.79 -8.41 -12.94
N GLY A 125 -14.93 -9.42 -13.12
CA GLY A 125 -14.04 -9.53 -14.28
C GLY A 125 -12.79 -8.64 -14.23
N SER A 126 -12.55 -7.95 -13.11
CA SER A 126 -11.31 -7.20 -12.88
C SER A 126 -10.14 -8.16 -12.65
N THR A 127 -8.93 -7.78 -13.07
CA THR A 127 -7.79 -8.70 -13.07
C THR A 127 -7.04 -8.72 -11.74
N VAL A 128 -6.85 -7.56 -11.09
CA VAL A 128 -6.09 -7.41 -9.84
C VAL A 128 -6.69 -6.30 -8.99
N THR A 129 -6.77 -6.53 -7.68
CA THR A 129 -7.12 -5.49 -6.70
C THR A 129 -5.85 -4.85 -6.16
N ARG A 130 -5.82 -3.51 -6.07
CA ARG A 130 -4.78 -2.78 -5.32
C ARG A 130 -5.35 -2.28 -4.02
N ASN A 131 -4.72 -2.69 -2.94
CA ASN A 131 -5.08 -2.29 -1.59
C ASN A 131 -3.96 -1.47 -0.98
N ILE A 132 -4.30 -0.38 -0.31
CA ILE A 132 -3.32 0.43 0.42
C ILE A 132 -3.86 0.79 1.79
N GLY A 133 -3.06 0.51 2.83
CA GLY A 133 -3.34 0.81 4.23
C GLY A 133 -2.36 1.85 4.78
N ASP A 134 -2.88 2.96 5.32
CA ASP A 134 -2.06 3.88 6.11
C ASP A 134 -1.98 3.37 7.55
N MET A 135 -0.80 2.89 7.93
CA MET A 135 -0.55 2.22 9.22
C MET A 135 -0.24 3.20 10.35
N SER A 136 -0.55 4.49 10.18
CA SER A 136 -0.37 5.51 11.23
C SER A 136 -1.17 5.21 12.50
N TRP A 137 -2.26 4.44 12.38
CA TRP A 137 -3.06 3.96 13.50
C TRP A 137 -2.29 3.04 14.48
N ALA A 138 -1.17 2.44 14.04
CA ALA A 138 -0.31 1.61 14.88
C ALA A 138 0.25 2.33 16.13
N HIS A 139 0.15 3.67 16.14
CA HIS A 139 0.59 4.51 17.26
C HIS A 139 -0.56 4.93 18.18
N ARG A 140 -1.77 4.47 17.92
CA ARG A 140 -2.93 4.76 18.76
C ARG A 140 -2.95 3.85 20.01
N ASP A 141 -3.37 4.40 21.13
CA ASP A 141 -3.63 3.62 22.36
C ASP A 141 -5.03 3.00 22.27
N LYS A 142 -5.14 1.95 21.45
CA LYS A 142 -6.39 1.18 21.26
C LYS A 142 -6.12 -0.32 21.43
N PRO A 143 -7.10 -1.08 21.97
CA PRO A 143 -6.96 -2.53 22.12
C PRO A 143 -6.63 -3.22 20.80
N GLY A 144 -5.72 -4.19 20.82
CA GLY A 144 -5.36 -5.03 19.69
C GLY A 144 -4.24 -4.49 18.82
N VAL A 145 -3.85 -3.20 18.97
CA VAL A 145 -2.76 -2.58 18.16
C VAL A 145 -1.44 -3.35 18.31
N GLU A 146 -1.19 -3.95 19.46
CA GLU A 146 -0.03 -4.81 19.72
C GLU A 146 0.05 -6.06 18.82
N GLN A 147 -1.05 -6.43 18.16
CA GLN A 147 -1.13 -7.57 17.25
C GLN A 147 -0.74 -7.23 15.82
N LEU A 148 -0.43 -5.95 15.52
CA LEU A 148 -0.11 -5.50 14.16
C LEU A 148 0.92 -6.38 13.45
N ALA A 149 2.06 -6.65 14.08
CA ALA A 149 3.13 -7.42 13.43
C ALA A 149 2.72 -8.87 13.13
N SER A 150 1.92 -9.49 14.01
CA SER A 150 1.38 -10.84 13.75
C SER A 150 0.34 -10.81 12.63
N TYR A 151 -0.51 -9.78 12.58
CA TYR A 151 -1.46 -9.56 11.50
C TYR A 151 -0.76 -9.39 10.14
N GLU A 152 0.27 -8.53 10.06
CA GLU A 152 1.04 -8.32 8.83
C GLU A 152 1.70 -9.62 8.33
N SER A 153 2.18 -10.45 9.25
CA SER A 153 2.71 -11.76 8.92
C SER A 153 1.63 -12.70 8.34
N GLU A 154 0.46 -12.79 8.99
CA GLU A 154 -0.67 -13.63 8.54
C GLU A 154 -1.28 -13.13 7.22
N LEU A 155 -1.22 -11.83 6.94
CA LEU A 155 -1.71 -11.26 5.68
C LEU A 155 -1.03 -11.89 4.46
N ASN A 156 0.25 -12.30 4.56
CA ASN A 156 0.95 -13.00 3.47
C ASN A 156 0.26 -14.31 3.07
N ARG A 157 -0.40 -15.00 3.99
CA ARG A 157 -1.15 -16.24 3.68
C ARG A 157 -2.39 -15.93 2.85
N VAL A 158 -3.05 -14.81 3.15
CA VAL A 158 -4.23 -14.34 2.39
C VAL A 158 -3.83 -13.89 0.99
N MET A 159 -2.67 -13.23 0.86
CA MET A 159 -2.16 -12.73 -0.43
C MET A 159 -1.97 -13.83 -1.46
N GLY A 160 -1.55 -15.03 -1.04
CA GLY A 160 -1.33 -16.17 -1.93
C GLY A 160 -2.59 -16.76 -2.57
N ASN A 161 -3.78 -16.44 -2.06
CA ASN A 161 -5.04 -17.08 -2.45
C ASN A 161 -5.83 -16.30 -3.51
N VAL A 162 -5.59 -14.99 -3.65
CA VAL A 162 -6.37 -14.10 -4.51
C VAL A 162 -5.47 -13.07 -5.20
N PRO A 163 -5.78 -12.64 -6.45
CA PRO A 163 -4.94 -11.72 -7.19
C PRO A 163 -5.08 -10.28 -6.66
N GLN A 164 -4.26 -9.94 -5.70
CA GLN A 164 -4.22 -8.62 -5.08
C GLN A 164 -2.78 -8.15 -4.87
N ILE A 165 -2.61 -6.85 -4.75
CA ILE A 165 -1.36 -6.16 -4.38
C ILE A 165 -1.68 -5.32 -3.16
N ASN A 166 -0.97 -5.55 -2.06
CA ASN A 166 -1.16 -4.79 -0.84
C ASN A 166 0.07 -3.94 -0.54
N MET A 167 -0.17 -2.67 -0.24
CA MET A 167 0.86 -1.73 0.20
C MET A 167 0.50 -1.15 1.57
N CYS A 168 1.42 -1.28 2.52
CA CYS A 168 1.28 -0.77 3.88
C CYS A 168 2.20 0.43 4.08
N LEU A 169 1.63 1.62 4.38
CA LEU A 169 2.36 2.88 4.52
C LEU A 169 2.78 3.12 5.96
N TYR A 170 4.08 3.36 6.19
CA TYR A 170 4.65 3.60 7.51
C TYR A 170 5.39 4.94 7.57
N ASP A 171 4.97 5.84 8.48
CA ASP A 171 5.63 7.14 8.69
C ASP A 171 6.89 6.96 9.56
N LEU A 172 8.07 7.12 8.95
CA LEU A 172 9.37 7.04 9.64
C LEU A 172 9.54 8.08 10.76
N ASN A 173 8.78 9.18 10.73
CA ASN A 173 8.81 10.16 11.81
C ASN A 173 8.11 9.67 13.09
N ARG A 174 7.29 8.63 12.97
CA ARG A 174 6.48 8.07 14.06
C ARG A 174 6.91 6.66 14.47
N CYS A 175 7.40 5.85 13.51
CA CYS A 175 7.80 4.48 13.77
C CYS A 175 9.08 4.39 14.58
N GLY A 176 9.03 3.67 15.71
CA GLY A 176 10.22 3.27 16.46
C GLY A 176 10.98 2.14 15.75
N GLY A 177 12.26 1.97 16.07
CA GLY A 177 13.13 0.96 15.44
C GLY A 177 12.61 -0.47 15.57
N GLU A 178 11.96 -0.82 16.68
CA GLU A 178 11.37 -2.15 16.89
C GLU A 178 10.25 -2.43 15.89
N LEU A 179 9.31 -1.49 15.71
CA LEU A 179 8.25 -1.62 14.72
C LEU A 179 8.81 -1.74 13.30
N ILE A 180 9.81 -0.93 12.94
CA ILE A 180 10.45 -0.99 11.62
C ILE A 180 11.04 -2.38 11.37
N LEU A 181 11.73 -2.96 12.36
CA LEU A 181 12.29 -4.30 12.24
C LEU A 181 11.22 -5.39 12.08
N ASP A 182 10.11 -5.28 12.81
CA ASP A 182 8.99 -6.21 12.67
C ASP A 182 8.31 -6.06 11.31
N VAL A 183 8.11 -4.83 10.83
CA VAL A 183 7.56 -4.56 9.49
C VAL A 183 8.46 -5.13 8.39
N LEU A 184 9.78 -4.96 8.48
CA LEU A 184 10.69 -5.57 7.51
C LEU A 184 10.65 -7.11 7.55
N LYS A 185 10.45 -7.73 8.72
CA LYS A 185 10.35 -9.19 8.82
C LYS A 185 9.03 -9.76 8.25
N THR A 186 8.01 -8.93 8.11
CA THR A 186 6.67 -9.37 7.70
C THR A 186 6.31 -9.03 6.25
N HIS A 187 7.15 -8.28 5.54
CA HIS A 187 6.88 -7.87 4.16
C HIS A 187 7.93 -8.39 3.19
N PRO A 188 7.53 -9.20 2.17
CA PRO A 188 8.45 -9.69 1.14
C PRO A 188 9.11 -8.59 0.32
N LYS A 189 8.45 -7.44 0.19
CA LYS A 189 8.98 -6.30 -0.56
C LYS A 189 8.97 -5.03 0.29
N ALA A 190 9.94 -4.15 0.03
CA ALA A 190 10.03 -2.85 0.68
C ALA A 190 10.16 -1.73 -0.36
N MET A 191 9.50 -0.60 -0.11
CA MET A 191 9.59 0.60 -0.92
C MET A 191 10.31 1.69 -0.15
N LEU A 192 11.41 2.21 -0.73
CA LEU A 192 12.22 3.30 -0.19
C LEU A 192 12.59 4.25 -1.33
N GLY A 193 12.32 5.54 -1.14
CA GLY A 193 12.71 6.57 -2.11
C GLY A 193 12.18 6.33 -3.53
N GLY A 194 10.95 5.80 -3.66
CA GLY A 194 10.33 5.51 -4.95
C GLY A 194 10.74 4.18 -5.60
N MET A 195 11.65 3.41 -5.01
CA MET A 195 12.09 2.10 -5.51
C MET A 195 11.50 0.98 -4.67
N ILE A 196 10.98 -0.05 -5.35
CA ILE A 196 10.59 -1.32 -4.72
C ILE A 196 11.73 -2.31 -4.87
N ILE A 197 12.08 -2.97 -3.77
CA ILE A 197 13.12 -3.99 -3.71
C ILE A 197 12.58 -5.26 -3.05
N ASP A 198 13.10 -6.41 -3.44
CA ASP A 198 12.90 -7.64 -2.67
C ASP A 198 13.57 -7.48 -1.31
N ASN A 199 12.83 -7.83 -0.26
CA ASN A 199 13.29 -7.58 1.09
C ASN A 199 14.02 -8.79 1.67
N PRO A 200 15.35 -8.73 1.86
CA PRO A 200 16.13 -9.87 2.36
C PRO A 200 15.91 -10.18 3.85
N TYR A 201 15.19 -9.32 4.57
CA TYR A 201 14.87 -9.51 6.00
C TYR A 201 13.53 -10.21 6.22
N TYR A 202 12.77 -10.45 5.15
CA TYR A 202 11.49 -11.15 5.23
C TYR A 202 11.64 -12.55 5.83
N LEU A 203 10.70 -12.90 6.69
CA LEU A 203 10.52 -14.22 7.25
C LEU A 203 9.15 -14.77 6.82
N GLU A 204 9.11 -16.06 6.49
CA GLU A 204 7.83 -16.73 6.28
C GLU A 204 6.97 -16.66 7.55
N PRO A 205 5.62 -16.64 7.43
CA PRO A 205 4.73 -16.45 8.58
C PRO A 205 5.01 -17.40 9.75
N ASP A 206 5.27 -18.68 9.50
CA ASP A 206 5.58 -19.64 10.56
C ASP A 206 6.90 -19.31 11.28
N GLU A 207 7.90 -18.86 10.54
CA GLU A 207 9.19 -18.47 11.10
C GLU A 207 9.05 -17.21 11.96
N PHE A 208 8.35 -16.18 11.44
CA PHE A 208 8.14 -14.96 12.18
C PHE A 208 7.36 -15.19 13.48
N LEU A 209 6.22 -15.88 13.40
CA LEU A 209 5.36 -16.16 14.56
C LEU A 209 6.07 -16.99 15.62
N ALA A 210 6.94 -17.92 15.23
CA ALA A 210 7.77 -18.68 16.17
C ALA A 210 8.75 -17.79 16.96
N THR A 211 9.17 -16.65 16.41
CA THR A 211 10.02 -15.69 17.15
C THR A 211 9.24 -14.91 18.22
N ARG A 212 7.92 -14.75 18.05
CA ARG A 212 7.03 -14.02 18.96
C ARG A 212 6.49 -14.88 20.12
N ALA A 213 6.52 -16.19 19.98
CA ALA A 213 6.07 -17.14 21.00
C ALA A 213 7.10 -17.38 22.13
N ARG A 214 8.28 -16.77 22.06
CA ARG A 214 9.36 -16.87 23.04
C ARG A 214 9.34 -15.68 23.99
#